data_edcb7a38a4c243bbe6c3d949cbecd21b
#
_entry.id   edcb7a38a4c243bbe6c3d949cbecd21b
#
_cell.length_a   1.000
_cell.length_b   1.000
_cell.length_c   1.000
_cell.angle_alpha   90.00
_cell.angle_beta   90.00
_cell.angle_gamma   90.00
#
_symmetry.space_group_name_H-M   'P 1'
#
loop_
_entity.id
_entity.type
_entity.pdbx_description
1 polymer ?
#
loop_
_entity_poly.entity_id
_entity_poly.type
_entity_poly.pdbx_seq_one_letter_code
_entity_poly.pdbx_strand_id
1 'polypeptide(L)'
;NTFYKRVISMIGLLFVLLNYHGVQAQQSPEKILFFGDSITAGYGLNPDRAFPALIQKQIDSLGLNYTVVNAGLSGETSAGGLRRVDWVLQQGVDIFVLELGGNDGLRGLNLQQTKTNLQGIIDKVKAKYPQALIVLAGVEVPPNLGADYTLEFRELYVELAQENDVLFIPFILEGVGGVPELNLPDQIHPNEK
;
A
#
# COMPACT_ATOMS: atom_id res chain seq x y z
N ASN A 1 8.07 65.44 -20.27
CA ASN A 1 7.41 64.85 -19.10
C ASN A 1 6.62 63.55 -19.40
N THR A 2 6.25 63.31 -20.64
CA THR A 2 5.49 62.12 -21.06
C THR A 2 6.42 60.88 -21.20
N PHE A 3 7.67 61.12 -21.56
CA PHE A 3 8.68 60.04 -21.70
C PHE A 3 9.02 59.40 -20.35
N TYR A 4 9.21 60.21 -19.31
CA TYR A 4 9.50 59.73 -17.95
C TYR A 4 8.34 58.89 -17.35
N LYS A 5 7.09 59.26 -17.60
CA LYS A 5 5.92 58.50 -17.14
C LYS A 5 5.81 57.15 -17.83
N ARG A 6 6.19 57.01 -19.11
CA ARG A 6 6.18 55.74 -19.84
C ARG A 6 7.26 54.81 -19.38
N VAL A 7 8.47 55.34 -19.07
CA VAL A 7 9.58 54.51 -18.55
C VAL A 7 9.27 53.97 -17.14
N ILE A 8 8.71 54.77 -16.25
CA ILE A 8 8.30 54.34 -14.91
C ILE A 8 7.17 53.30 -15.00
N SER A 9 6.21 53.42 -15.92
CA SER A 9 5.13 52.45 -16.15
C SER A 9 5.68 51.12 -16.69
N MET A 10 6.68 51.11 -17.57
CA MET A 10 7.32 49.91 -18.09
C MET A 10 8.17 49.20 -17.01
N ILE A 11 8.88 49.92 -16.15
CA ILE A 11 9.63 49.37 -15.05
C ILE A 11 8.69 48.73 -14.01
N GLY A 12 7.56 49.40 -13.70
CA GLY A 12 6.54 48.86 -12.81
C GLY A 12 5.92 47.56 -13.34
N LEU A 13 5.66 47.48 -14.67
CA LEU A 13 5.12 46.28 -15.31
C LEU A 13 6.15 45.14 -15.33
N LEU A 14 7.44 45.45 -15.52
CA LEU A 14 8.52 44.44 -15.47
C LEU A 14 8.73 43.89 -14.07
N PHE A 15 8.55 44.72 -13.02
CA PHE A 15 8.63 44.27 -11.63
C PHE A 15 7.42 43.38 -11.22
N VAL A 16 6.25 43.64 -11.77
CA VAL A 16 5.07 42.75 -11.57
C VAL A 16 5.25 41.42 -12.31
N LEU A 17 5.84 41.41 -13.49
CA LEU A 17 6.10 40.16 -14.25
C LEU A 17 7.24 39.33 -13.65
N LEU A 18 8.22 39.92 -12.98
CA LEU A 18 9.31 39.20 -12.32
C LEU A 18 8.89 38.57 -10.98
N ASN A 19 7.76 38.98 -10.39
CA ASN A 19 7.20 38.34 -9.19
C ASN A 19 6.18 37.24 -9.52
N TYR A 20 5.88 36.97 -10.79
CA TYR A 20 5.20 35.78 -11.27
C TYR A 20 6.17 34.62 -11.51
N HIS A 21 7.23 34.49 -10.71
CA HIS A 21 7.82 33.19 -10.48
C HIS A 21 6.81 32.48 -9.61
N GLY A 22 5.99 31.66 -10.29
CA GLY A 22 4.96 30.90 -9.64
C GLY A 22 5.56 30.23 -8.40
N VAL A 23 4.99 30.51 -7.26
CA VAL A 23 5.02 29.62 -6.15
C VAL A 23 4.47 28.31 -6.75
N GLN A 24 5.36 27.44 -7.22
CA GLN A 24 4.98 26.03 -7.42
C GLN A 24 4.48 25.62 -6.04
N ALA A 25 3.17 25.55 -5.90
CA ALA A 25 2.55 24.96 -4.74
C ALA A 25 3.24 23.59 -4.62
N GLN A 26 4.04 23.42 -3.59
CA GLN A 26 4.69 22.16 -3.32
C GLN A 26 3.55 21.17 -3.16
N GLN A 27 3.33 20.33 -4.19
CA GLN A 27 2.30 19.31 -4.16
C GLN A 27 2.55 18.48 -2.90
N SER A 28 1.53 18.34 -2.07
CA SER A 28 1.61 17.43 -0.94
C SER A 28 2.02 16.04 -1.46
N PRO A 29 2.89 15.32 -0.75
CA PRO A 29 3.31 14.01 -1.20
C PRO A 29 2.11 13.08 -1.41
N GLU A 30 2.16 12.33 -2.50
CA GLU A 30 1.20 11.26 -2.75
C GLU A 30 1.34 10.16 -1.66
N LYS A 31 0.25 9.54 -1.30
CA LYS A 31 0.19 8.63 -0.16
C LYS A 31 0.09 7.18 -0.61
N ILE A 32 1.08 6.37 -0.21
CA ILE A 32 1.08 4.92 -0.36
C ILE A 32 0.64 4.31 0.97
N LEU A 33 -0.52 3.67 0.99
CA LEU A 33 -1.05 3.04 2.18
C LEU A 33 -0.94 1.53 2.07
N PHE A 34 -0.14 0.92 2.94
CA PHE A 34 -0.04 -0.53 3.09
C PHE A 34 -1.06 -1.00 4.12
N PHE A 35 -2.05 -1.74 3.67
CA PHE A 35 -3.12 -2.30 4.48
C PHE A 35 -2.98 -3.82 4.53
N GLY A 36 -2.66 -4.36 5.72
CA GLY A 36 -2.33 -5.76 5.85
C GLY A 36 -2.32 -6.27 7.27
N ASP A 37 -1.76 -7.44 7.44
CA ASP A 37 -1.67 -8.10 8.74
C ASP A 37 -0.29 -7.96 9.41
N SER A 38 0.22 -9.02 10.01
CA SER A 38 1.51 -9.05 10.71
C SER A 38 2.71 -8.89 9.80
N ILE A 39 2.62 -9.31 8.54
CA ILE A 39 3.68 -9.14 7.54
C ILE A 39 3.85 -7.65 7.25
N THR A 40 2.76 -6.96 6.96
CA THR A 40 2.77 -5.49 6.76
C THR A 40 3.18 -4.75 8.03
N ALA A 41 2.68 -5.16 9.20
CA ALA A 41 3.04 -4.53 10.48
C ALA A 41 4.54 -4.66 10.83
N GLY A 42 5.23 -5.67 10.29
CA GLY A 42 6.60 -5.99 10.64
C GLY A 42 6.69 -6.69 12.00
N TYR A 43 5.85 -7.70 12.23
CA TYR A 43 5.83 -8.44 13.50
C TYR A 43 7.20 -8.96 13.89
N GLY A 44 7.58 -8.72 15.15
CA GLY A 44 8.88 -9.16 15.69
C GLY A 44 10.08 -8.31 15.29
N LEU A 45 9.89 -7.29 14.45
CA LEU A 45 10.91 -6.36 14.01
C LEU A 45 10.79 -5.00 14.70
N ASN A 46 11.86 -4.23 14.67
CA ASN A 46 11.76 -2.82 14.98
C ASN A 46 10.89 -2.13 13.89
N PRO A 47 9.98 -1.20 14.24
CA PRO A 47 9.10 -0.54 13.26
C PRO A 47 9.81 0.09 12.06
N ASP A 48 11.04 0.57 12.22
CA ASP A 48 11.86 1.15 11.14
C ASP A 48 12.49 0.08 10.21
N ARG A 49 12.31 -1.21 10.54
CA ARG A 49 12.74 -2.38 9.77
C ARG A 49 11.58 -3.12 9.10
N ALA A 50 10.34 -2.75 9.40
CA ALA A 50 9.19 -3.23 8.65
C ALA A 50 9.30 -2.83 7.17
N PHE A 51 8.90 -3.70 6.23
CA PHE A 51 9.11 -3.44 4.81
C PHE A 51 8.49 -2.12 4.31
N PRO A 52 7.32 -1.62 4.82
CA PRO A 52 6.83 -0.31 4.41
C PRO A 52 7.78 0.83 4.83
N ALA A 53 8.44 0.73 5.98
CA ALA A 53 9.42 1.72 6.41
C ALA A 53 10.70 1.67 5.55
N LEU A 54 11.10 0.48 5.08
CA LEU A 54 12.22 0.33 4.15
C LEU A 54 11.88 0.90 2.78
N ILE A 55 10.65 0.74 2.31
CA ILE A 55 10.15 1.37 1.08
C ILE A 55 10.19 2.90 1.22
N GLN A 56 9.77 3.48 2.36
CA GLN A 56 9.90 4.93 2.58
C GLN A 56 11.34 5.39 2.46
N LYS A 57 12.29 4.70 3.10
CA LYS A 57 13.73 5.03 2.99
C LYS A 57 14.22 4.99 1.53
N GLN A 58 13.74 4.04 0.74
CA GLN A 58 14.09 3.94 -0.67
C GLN A 58 13.47 5.11 -1.48
N ILE A 59 12.21 5.45 -1.25
CA ILE A 59 11.51 6.59 -1.83
C ILE A 59 12.29 7.89 -1.55
N ASP A 60 12.67 8.12 -0.29
CA ASP A 60 13.43 9.29 0.14
C ASP A 60 14.81 9.35 -0.56
N SER A 61 15.49 8.20 -0.67
CA SER A 61 16.81 8.11 -1.33
C SER A 61 16.74 8.43 -2.83
N LEU A 62 15.59 8.18 -3.46
CA LEU A 62 15.34 8.48 -4.88
C LEU A 62 14.77 9.89 -5.09
N GLY A 63 14.51 10.64 -4.03
CA GLY A 63 13.92 11.98 -4.10
C GLY A 63 12.49 11.98 -4.64
N LEU A 64 11.74 10.87 -4.49
CA LEU A 64 10.35 10.76 -4.93
C LEU A 64 9.40 11.39 -3.89
N ASN A 65 8.34 12.04 -4.38
CA ASN A 65 7.39 12.77 -3.53
C ASN A 65 6.22 11.88 -3.07
N TYR A 66 6.54 10.83 -2.31
CA TYR A 66 5.55 9.91 -1.72
C TYR A 66 5.74 9.81 -0.20
N THR A 67 4.62 9.57 0.50
CA THR A 67 4.62 9.24 1.93
C THR A 67 4.01 7.86 2.13
N VAL A 68 4.72 6.98 2.81
CA VAL A 68 4.25 5.63 3.14
C VAL A 68 3.52 5.62 4.48
N VAL A 69 2.36 5.00 4.50
CA VAL A 69 1.59 4.73 5.73
C VAL A 69 1.52 3.21 5.93
N ASN A 70 2.07 2.76 7.04
CA ASN A 70 1.93 1.36 7.47
C ASN A 70 0.64 1.22 8.30
N ALA A 71 -0.36 0.55 7.73
CA ALA A 71 -1.62 0.21 8.38
C ALA A 71 -1.77 -1.30 8.60
N GLY A 72 -0.66 -2.02 8.78
CA GLY A 72 -0.64 -3.43 9.17
C GLY A 72 -1.15 -3.63 10.60
N LEU A 73 -1.88 -4.70 10.84
CA LEU A 73 -2.38 -5.10 12.17
C LEU A 73 -2.17 -6.61 12.38
N SER A 74 -1.24 -6.96 13.27
CA SER A 74 -0.89 -8.36 13.53
C SER A 74 -2.09 -9.20 13.92
N GLY A 75 -2.23 -10.38 13.30
CA GLY A 75 -3.31 -11.32 13.54
C GLY A 75 -4.63 -10.99 12.85
N GLU A 76 -4.67 -9.92 12.03
CA GLU A 76 -5.89 -9.50 11.34
C GLU A 76 -6.30 -10.50 10.25
N THR A 77 -7.59 -10.80 10.18
CA THR A 77 -8.22 -11.58 9.11
C THR A 77 -8.84 -10.67 8.07
N SER A 78 -9.20 -11.22 6.91
CA SER A 78 -9.94 -10.48 5.88
C SER A 78 -11.22 -9.83 6.42
N ALA A 79 -11.96 -10.53 7.28
CA ALA A 79 -13.17 -10.00 7.95
C ALA A 79 -12.85 -8.85 8.92
N GLY A 80 -11.70 -8.92 9.61
CA GLY A 80 -11.21 -7.83 10.46
C GLY A 80 -10.90 -6.58 9.64
N GLY A 81 -10.13 -6.75 8.58
CA GLY A 81 -9.77 -5.71 7.65
C GLY A 81 -10.98 -5.03 7.01
N LEU A 82 -11.97 -5.80 6.55
CA LEU A 82 -13.21 -5.25 5.98
C LEU A 82 -13.97 -4.33 6.95
N ARG A 83 -13.95 -4.64 8.25
CA ARG A 83 -14.56 -3.77 9.28
C ARG A 83 -13.74 -2.51 9.53
N ARG A 84 -12.42 -2.58 9.40
CA ARG A 84 -11.48 -1.50 9.75
C ARG A 84 -11.17 -0.55 8.61
N VAL A 85 -11.29 -0.99 7.36
CA VAL A 85 -10.79 -0.24 6.20
C VAL A 85 -11.38 1.17 6.08
N ASP A 86 -12.65 1.38 6.38
CA ASP A 86 -13.29 2.70 6.31
C ASP A 86 -12.61 3.73 7.22
N TRP A 87 -12.14 3.31 8.40
CA TRP A 87 -11.41 4.17 9.32
C TRP A 87 -10.03 4.50 8.77
N VAL A 88 -9.31 3.52 8.23
CA VAL A 88 -7.96 3.72 7.67
C VAL A 88 -8.02 4.64 6.44
N LEU A 89 -9.04 4.52 5.62
CA LEU A 89 -9.23 5.33 4.42
C LEU A 89 -9.54 6.82 4.72
N GLN A 90 -9.70 7.25 5.98
CA GLN A 90 -9.90 8.67 6.29
C GLN A 90 -8.66 9.53 6.05
N GLN A 91 -7.48 8.93 5.89
CA GLN A 91 -6.20 9.63 5.73
C GLN A 91 -5.92 10.14 4.31
N GLY A 92 -6.72 9.76 3.31
CA GLY A 92 -6.41 9.95 1.89
C GLY A 92 -5.49 8.83 1.38
N VAL A 93 -5.66 8.43 0.12
CA VAL A 93 -4.90 7.35 -0.51
C VAL A 93 -4.76 7.60 -2.00
N ASP A 94 -3.54 7.54 -2.51
CA ASP A 94 -3.22 7.58 -3.94
C ASP A 94 -2.83 6.19 -4.45
N ILE A 95 -2.11 5.41 -3.61
CA ILE A 95 -1.79 4.01 -3.87
C ILE A 95 -2.19 3.18 -2.65
N PHE A 96 -3.04 2.17 -2.86
CA PHE A 96 -3.49 1.24 -1.82
C PHE A 96 -2.90 -0.14 -2.06
N VAL A 97 -2.07 -0.60 -1.14
CA VAL A 97 -1.48 -1.95 -1.18
C VAL A 97 -2.23 -2.84 -0.20
N LEU A 98 -2.95 -3.83 -0.71
CA LEU A 98 -3.71 -4.80 0.07
C LEU A 98 -2.91 -6.09 0.22
N GLU A 99 -2.44 -6.36 1.42
CA GLU A 99 -1.75 -7.59 1.83
C GLU A 99 -2.51 -8.18 3.02
N LEU A 100 -3.46 -9.09 2.80
CA LEU A 100 -4.32 -9.61 3.86
C LEU A 100 -4.92 -10.97 3.44
N GLY A 101 -5.22 -11.80 4.42
CA GLY A 101 -5.80 -13.13 4.23
C GLY A 101 -4.90 -14.26 4.71
N GLY A 102 -3.64 -13.99 5.03
CA GLY A 102 -2.71 -14.98 5.58
C GLY A 102 -3.28 -15.66 6.83
N ASN A 103 -3.86 -14.89 7.74
CA ASN A 103 -4.52 -15.43 8.94
C ASN A 103 -5.78 -16.24 8.65
N ASP A 104 -6.50 -15.93 7.58
CA ASP A 104 -7.65 -16.73 7.12
C ASP A 104 -7.17 -18.10 6.66
N GLY A 105 -6.16 -18.11 5.78
CA GLY A 105 -5.57 -19.33 5.26
C GLY A 105 -4.93 -20.21 6.33
N LEU A 106 -4.11 -19.64 7.23
CA LEU A 106 -3.48 -20.38 8.34
C LEU A 106 -4.50 -21.02 9.30
N ARG A 107 -5.69 -20.43 9.43
CA ARG A 107 -6.78 -20.95 10.29
C ARG A 107 -7.76 -21.85 9.55
N GLY A 108 -7.56 -22.09 8.26
CA GLY A 108 -8.45 -22.91 7.45
C GLY A 108 -9.86 -22.34 7.31
N LEU A 109 -9.98 -20.99 7.25
CA LEU A 109 -11.28 -20.36 7.10
C LEU A 109 -11.86 -20.58 5.69
N ASN A 110 -13.16 -20.32 5.54
CA ASN A 110 -13.85 -20.48 4.28
C ASN A 110 -13.29 -19.50 3.23
N LEU A 111 -12.73 -20.00 2.14
CA LEU A 111 -12.05 -19.21 1.11
C LEU A 111 -12.99 -18.31 0.33
N GLN A 112 -14.24 -18.74 0.09
CA GLN A 112 -15.24 -17.89 -0.55
C GLN A 112 -15.56 -16.66 0.32
N GLN A 113 -15.60 -16.83 1.64
CA GLN A 113 -15.81 -15.70 2.55
C GLN A 113 -14.58 -14.80 2.58
N THR A 114 -13.37 -15.35 2.55
CA THR A 114 -12.12 -14.59 2.44
C THR A 114 -12.12 -13.76 1.16
N LYS A 115 -12.44 -14.35 0.01
CA LYS A 115 -12.57 -13.65 -1.27
C LYS A 115 -13.59 -12.52 -1.19
N THR A 116 -14.76 -12.78 -0.64
CA THR A 116 -15.84 -11.78 -0.46
C THR A 116 -15.37 -10.59 0.39
N ASN A 117 -14.65 -10.85 1.48
CA ASN A 117 -14.14 -9.81 2.36
C ASN A 117 -13.08 -8.94 1.66
N LEU A 118 -12.13 -9.56 0.95
CA LEU A 118 -11.09 -8.85 0.20
C LEU A 118 -11.71 -8.02 -0.93
N GLN A 119 -12.68 -8.58 -1.67
CA GLN A 119 -13.46 -7.83 -2.66
C GLN A 119 -14.14 -6.61 -2.03
N GLY A 120 -14.78 -6.77 -0.89
CA GLY A 120 -15.42 -5.66 -0.19
C GLY A 120 -14.45 -4.55 0.24
N ILE A 121 -13.19 -4.90 0.56
CA ILE A 121 -12.14 -3.91 0.82
C ILE A 121 -11.80 -3.15 -0.46
N ILE A 122 -11.58 -3.86 -1.57
CA ILE A 122 -11.29 -3.25 -2.89
C ILE A 122 -12.43 -2.32 -3.31
N ASP A 123 -13.68 -2.75 -3.16
CA ASP A 123 -14.87 -1.96 -3.51
C ASP A 123 -14.93 -0.65 -2.72
N LYS A 124 -14.64 -0.70 -1.42
CA LYS A 124 -14.62 0.49 -0.56
C LYS A 124 -13.52 1.47 -0.95
N VAL A 125 -12.34 0.97 -1.33
CA VAL A 125 -11.24 1.82 -1.85
C VAL A 125 -11.66 2.48 -3.15
N LYS A 126 -12.16 1.72 -4.13
CA LYS A 126 -12.63 2.23 -5.42
C LYS A 126 -13.76 3.26 -5.27
N ALA A 127 -14.70 3.00 -4.37
CA ALA A 127 -15.82 3.92 -4.11
C ALA A 127 -15.36 5.24 -3.51
N LYS A 128 -14.39 5.21 -2.59
CA LYS A 128 -13.92 6.41 -1.90
C LYS A 128 -12.84 7.16 -2.66
N TYR A 129 -11.95 6.45 -3.35
CA TYR A 129 -10.82 6.97 -4.12
C TYR A 129 -10.78 6.35 -5.51
N PRO A 130 -11.66 6.77 -6.44
CA PRO A 130 -11.76 6.16 -7.78
C PRO A 130 -10.49 6.26 -8.62
N GLN A 131 -9.57 7.15 -8.27
CA GLN A 131 -8.30 7.35 -8.97
C GLN A 131 -7.13 6.64 -8.27
N ALA A 132 -7.35 6.04 -7.10
CA ALA A 132 -6.29 5.35 -6.39
C ALA A 132 -5.84 4.11 -7.16
N LEU A 133 -4.53 3.94 -7.29
CA LEU A 133 -3.94 2.71 -7.79
C LEU A 133 -4.06 1.64 -6.70
N ILE A 134 -4.61 0.47 -7.05
CA ILE A 134 -4.69 -0.65 -6.11
C ILE A 134 -3.67 -1.71 -6.52
N VAL A 135 -2.90 -2.17 -5.55
CA VAL A 135 -1.97 -3.30 -5.66
C VAL A 135 -2.45 -4.40 -4.72
N LEU A 136 -2.83 -5.54 -5.25
CA LEU A 136 -3.14 -6.73 -4.46
C LEU A 136 -1.88 -7.57 -4.30
N ALA A 137 -1.47 -7.80 -3.08
CA ALA A 137 -0.34 -8.67 -2.75
C ALA A 137 -0.86 -10.03 -2.28
N GLY A 138 -0.60 -11.06 -3.06
CA GLY A 138 -0.94 -12.44 -2.75
C GLY A 138 -0.13 -12.97 -1.58
N VAL A 139 -0.74 -13.88 -0.84
CA VAL A 139 -0.13 -14.61 0.27
C VAL A 139 -0.21 -16.10 -0.02
N GLU A 140 0.74 -16.86 0.45
CA GLU A 140 0.71 -18.32 0.40
C GLU A 140 0.64 -18.91 1.81
N VAL A 141 0.08 -20.11 1.92
CA VAL A 141 0.00 -20.85 3.18
C VAL A 141 0.67 -22.21 3.05
N PRO A 142 1.21 -22.77 4.15
CA PRO A 142 1.78 -24.11 4.14
C PRO A 142 0.75 -25.16 3.71
N PRO A 143 1.17 -26.27 3.09
CA PRO A 143 0.25 -27.29 2.56
C PRO A 143 -0.35 -28.22 3.64
N ASN A 144 -0.29 -27.84 4.91
CA ASN A 144 -0.77 -28.62 6.04
C ASN A 144 -2.30 -28.81 6.10
N LEU A 145 -3.05 -27.97 5.34
CA LEU A 145 -4.51 -28.10 5.17
C LEU A 145 -4.90 -28.84 3.89
N GLY A 146 -3.93 -29.41 3.19
CA GLY A 146 -4.13 -30.14 1.94
C GLY A 146 -3.83 -29.32 0.69
N ALA A 147 -3.45 -30.03 -0.37
CA ALA A 147 -3.04 -29.39 -1.63
C ALA A 147 -4.18 -28.64 -2.30
N ASP A 148 -5.40 -29.15 -2.25
CA ASP A 148 -6.57 -28.51 -2.87
C ASP A 148 -6.86 -27.17 -2.21
N TYR A 149 -6.86 -27.09 -0.87
CA TYR A 149 -7.06 -25.84 -0.14
C TYR A 149 -5.95 -24.81 -0.45
N THR A 150 -4.70 -25.27 -0.51
CA THR A 150 -3.55 -24.38 -0.80
C THR A 150 -3.63 -23.82 -2.22
N LEU A 151 -4.04 -24.65 -3.19
CA LEU A 151 -4.23 -24.22 -4.57
C LEU A 151 -5.39 -23.21 -4.68
N GLU A 152 -6.55 -23.54 -4.12
CA GLU A 152 -7.72 -22.66 -4.13
C GLU A 152 -7.42 -21.32 -3.42
N PHE A 153 -6.63 -21.35 -2.33
CA PHE A 153 -6.20 -20.14 -1.62
C PHE A 153 -5.34 -19.24 -2.49
N ARG A 154 -4.43 -19.81 -3.31
CA ARG A 154 -3.60 -19.05 -4.26
C ARG A 154 -4.43 -18.50 -5.42
N GLU A 155 -5.31 -19.31 -5.99
CA GLU A 155 -6.17 -18.94 -7.11
C GLU A 155 -7.11 -17.79 -6.76
N LEU A 156 -7.59 -17.71 -5.52
CA LEU A 156 -8.43 -16.62 -5.01
C LEU A 156 -7.83 -15.23 -5.29
N TYR A 157 -6.53 -15.04 -5.09
CA TYR A 157 -5.86 -13.75 -5.35
C TYR A 157 -5.72 -13.46 -6.83
N VAL A 158 -5.44 -14.48 -7.64
CA VAL A 158 -5.36 -14.35 -9.10
C VAL A 158 -6.71 -13.90 -9.66
N GLU A 159 -7.79 -14.56 -9.23
CA GLU A 159 -9.15 -14.20 -9.62
C GLU A 159 -9.52 -12.78 -9.20
N LEU A 160 -9.28 -12.42 -7.94
CA LEU A 160 -9.54 -11.06 -7.44
C LEU A 160 -8.79 -10.01 -8.25
N ALA A 161 -7.51 -10.24 -8.58
CA ALA A 161 -6.72 -9.30 -9.34
C ALA A 161 -7.29 -9.10 -10.76
N GLN A 162 -7.68 -10.20 -11.43
CA GLN A 162 -8.27 -10.18 -12.77
C GLN A 162 -9.65 -9.54 -12.78
N GLU A 163 -10.54 -9.93 -11.85
CA GLU A 163 -11.91 -9.41 -11.74
C GLU A 163 -11.95 -7.90 -11.48
N ASN A 164 -10.90 -7.38 -10.82
CA ASN A 164 -10.83 -5.99 -10.41
C ASN A 164 -9.94 -5.10 -11.28
N ASP A 165 -9.18 -5.67 -12.22
CA ASP A 165 -8.18 -4.98 -13.04
C ASP A 165 -7.20 -4.17 -12.17
N VAL A 166 -6.62 -4.83 -11.14
CA VAL A 166 -5.66 -4.23 -10.21
C VAL A 166 -4.27 -4.81 -10.42
N LEU A 167 -3.23 -4.06 -10.02
CA LEU A 167 -1.88 -4.59 -10.04
C LEU A 167 -1.76 -5.76 -9.07
N PHE A 168 -0.98 -6.78 -9.46
CA PHE A 168 -0.87 -8.01 -8.71
C PHE A 168 0.58 -8.39 -8.43
N ILE A 169 0.89 -8.62 -7.16
CA ILE A 169 2.10 -9.27 -6.68
C ILE A 169 1.72 -10.69 -6.33
N PRO A 170 2.15 -11.73 -7.07
CA PRO A 170 1.69 -13.11 -6.87
C PRO A 170 1.95 -13.65 -5.47
N PHE A 171 3.12 -13.35 -4.91
CA PHE A 171 3.48 -13.74 -3.54
C PHE A 171 4.38 -12.68 -2.89
N ILE A 172 3.90 -12.05 -1.83
CA ILE A 172 4.63 -10.96 -1.15
C ILE A 172 5.95 -11.43 -0.52
N LEU A 173 6.05 -12.70 -0.15
CA LEU A 173 7.23 -13.32 0.46
C LEU A 173 8.00 -14.22 -0.53
N GLU A 174 7.96 -13.93 -1.82
CA GLU A 174 8.72 -14.67 -2.83
C GLU A 174 10.21 -14.72 -2.47
N GLY A 175 10.79 -15.93 -2.44
CA GLY A 175 12.18 -16.17 -2.05
C GLY A 175 12.49 -16.03 -0.55
N VAL A 176 11.51 -15.71 0.28
CA VAL A 176 11.64 -15.55 1.74
C VAL A 176 10.80 -16.58 2.50
N GLY A 177 9.55 -16.75 2.09
CA GLY A 177 8.61 -17.67 2.74
C GLY A 177 9.14 -19.12 2.74
N GLY A 178 9.16 -19.74 3.92
CA GLY A 178 9.66 -21.10 4.09
C GLY A 178 11.20 -21.27 4.09
N VAL A 179 11.97 -20.18 3.99
CA VAL A 179 13.44 -20.21 4.11
C VAL A 179 13.82 -19.94 5.57
N PRO A 180 14.30 -20.94 6.36
CA PRO A 180 14.50 -20.78 7.80
C PRO A 180 15.42 -19.62 8.20
N GLU A 181 16.45 -19.36 7.40
CA GLU A 181 17.46 -18.32 7.67
C GLU A 181 16.93 -16.90 7.46
N LEU A 182 15.80 -16.74 6.73
CA LEU A 182 15.16 -15.47 6.41
C LEU A 182 13.90 -15.21 7.24
N ASN A 183 13.51 -16.17 8.09
CA ASN A 183 12.31 -16.07 8.91
C ASN A 183 12.64 -16.06 10.41
N LEU A 184 11.71 -15.57 11.20
CA LEU A 184 11.73 -15.70 12.65
C LEU A 184 11.56 -17.17 13.05
N PRO A 185 11.77 -17.53 14.33
CA PRO A 185 11.65 -18.93 14.80
C PRO A 185 10.28 -19.57 14.53
N ASP A 186 9.24 -18.79 14.31
CA ASP A 186 7.90 -19.25 13.96
C ASP A 186 7.76 -19.74 12.50
N GLN A 187 8.77 -19.47 11.65
CA GLN A 187 8.84 -19.85 10.23
C GLN A 187 7.72 -19.22 9.37
N ILE A 188 7.06 -18.17 9.86
CA ILE A 188 5.97 -17.45 9.20
C ILE A 188 6.40 -16.02 8.87
N HIS A 189 7.01 -15.34 9.85
CA HIS A 189 7.35 -13.95 9.75
C HIS A 189 8.80 -13.76 9.32
N PRO A 190 9.07 -12.88 8.33
CA PRO A 190 10.43 -12.54 7.93
C PRO A 190 11.25 -11.94 9.07
N ASN A 191 12.55 -12.19 9.07
CA ASN A 191 13.50 -11.49 9.94
C ASN A 191 14.14 -10.28 9.22
N GLU A 192 15.16 -9.67 9.81
CA GLU A 192 15.80 -8.45 9.27
C GLU A 192 16.78 -8.70 8.10
N LYS A 193 17.03 -9.95 7.70
CA LYS A 193 17.96 -10.27 6.60
C LYS A 193 17.27 -10.09 5.26
#